data_aae9bd32843058c94641ec9962994338
#
_entry.id   aae9bd32843058c94641ec9962994338
#
_cell.length_a   1.000
_cell.length_b   1.000
_cell.length_c   1.000
_cell.angle_alpha   90.00
_cell.angle_beta   90.00
_cell.angle_gamma   90.00
#
_symmetry.space_group_name_H-M   'P 1'
#
loop_
_entity.id
_entity.type
_entity.pdbx_description
1 polymer ?
#
loop_
_entity_poly.entity_id
_entity_poly.type
_entity_poly.pdbx_seq_one_letter_code
_entity_poly.pdbx_strand_id
1 'polypeptide(L)'
;MTSRWKKVWADFWGNKSRTFLTILTIMVGTLAVGFNSNLGLYMNESMDSDYLSANPAEGTIYASPFEDDVVEIARTVPGVEAAEGRSTTGAYLVPPGRKPISIQFTGIEDPKDLTLNMLKPRYGEPGIPPFSDKEVLMDASAASLGYNPGDALIIELNNGKQRELTFAGYIHDVTGFPYNLATQINAYVTPDTIEWLGGSRNYSALAVSVTEKQTDQEHVTSIAQDVADRMERAGLEIYFVNVYQPGHHFAWSISQGVFSILSVLGYMTVLLSCFLIVNTVTAIMTQQTRQIGIMKSVGGGTSQIFGMYLVLIFGFGLIATLLAVPIAGMAAQTIGGGMAAYLNFDPMPFKLYPSAVIQQIIVALFVPLLAALWPIYNSVRITVREAVSDYGIGTASRPKKTSVSKRTLFIPRPMRLSLRNAFRRKLRLGLTLFSLVLGGAIFIGVYNLWASFDKTIEDIQGYILADVNVSFGRYYRYDEVATLAESVPGVSSVEGWTEYSGTLISDPDSEAAGTQIYFVAPPSTSTLIDPVITDGRWLTTGDENAIVIGNHLLNIFPELQVGDWLTIEIDGKETKWHIVGFYTITGNVNPPLLYVNY
;
A
#
# COMPACT_ATOMS: atom_id res chain seq x y z
N MET A 1 -52.17 2.79 -15.17
CA MET A 1 -51.50 2.16 -14.03
C MET A 1 -52.50 1.34 -13.26
N THR A 2 -52.27 0.02 -13.10
CA THR A 2 -53.12 -0.83 -12.25
C THR A 2 -53.05 -0.37 -10.79
N SER A 3 -54.10 -0.59 -9.99
CA SER A 3 -54.18 -0.15 -8.58
C SER A 3 -53.00 -0.59 -7.72
N ARG A 4 -52.28 -1.69 -8.11
CA ARG A 4 -51.08 -2.20 -7.44
C ARG A 4 -49.87 -1.22 -7.53
N TRP A 5 -49.59 -0.68 -8.69
CA TRP A 5 -48.48 0.25 -8.92
C TRP A 5 -48.72 1.62 -8.31
N LYS A 6 -50.00 2.06 -8.23
CA LYS A 6 -50.38 3.24 -7.48
C LYS A 6 -50.04 3.09 -5.98
N LYS A 7 -50.25 1.88 -5.43
CA LYS A 7 -49.90 1.60 -4.03
C LYS A 7 -48.39 1.61 -3.81
N VAL A 8 -47.58 1.01 -4.69
CA VAL A 8 -46.11 1.03 -4.58
C VAL A 8 -45.61 2.47 -4.58
N TRP A 9 -46.15 3.30 -5.48
CA TRP A 9 -45.80 4.73 -5.55
C TRP A 9 -46.23 5.51 -4.31
N ALA A 10 -47.40 5.23 -3.78
CA ALA A 10 -47.90 5.83 -2.54
C ALA A 10 -47.06 5.43 -1.32
N ASP A 11 -46.62 4.18 -1.23
CA ASP A 11 -45.78 3.70 -0.14
C ASP A 11 -44.36 4.29 -0.22
N PHE A 12 -43.88 4.54 -1.45
CA PHE A 12 -42.57 5.17 -1.68
C PHE A 12 -42.55 6.61 -1.13
N TRP A 13 -43.65 7.42 -1.37
CA TRP A 13 -43.72 8.80 -0.95
C TRP A 13 -44.41 9.01 0.41
N GLY A 14 -45.18 8.03 0.88
CA GLY A 14 -45.99 8.15 2.10
C GLY A 14 -45.21 8.24 3.41
N ASN A 15 -43.94 7.70 3.43
CA ASN A 15 -43.08 7.72 4.60
C ASN A 15 -41.65 8.16 4.24
N LYS A 16 -41.49 9.43 3.84
CA LYS A 16 -40.28 10.04 3.30
C LYS A 16 -39.02 9.74 4.13
N SER A 17 -39.08 9.90 5.45
CA SER A 17 -37.95 9.67 6.35
C SER A 17 -37.44 8.23 6.30
N ARG A 18 -38.35 7.25 6.25
CA ARG A 18 -38.00 5.84 6.20
C ARG A 18 -37.44 5.44 4.83
N THR A 19 -38.09 5.89 3.76
CA THR A 19 -37.61 5.68 2.38
C THR A 19 -36.20 6.24 2.24
N PHE A 20 -35.96 7.46 2.72
CA PHE A 20 -34.65 8.09 2.72
C PHE A 20 -33.62 7.25 3.50
N LEU A 21 -33.94 6.83 4.73
CA LEU A 21 -33.04 6.01 5.54
C LEU A 21 -32.72 4.64 4.88
N THR A 22 -33.71 4.02 4.22
CA THR A 22 -33.47 2.75 3.51
C THR A 22 -32.57 2.97 2.30
N ILE A 23 -32.82 3.99 1.49
CA ILE A 23 -31.98 4.35 0.35
C ILE A 23 -30.57 4.68 0.82
N LEU A 24 -30.42 5.48 1.88
CA LEU A 24 -29.14 5.86 2.46
C LEU A 24 -28.36 4.61 2.94
N THR A 25 -29.03 3.66 3.59
CA THR A 25 -28.40 2.41 4.04
C THR A 25 -27.85 1.60 2.87
N ILE A 26 -28.63 1.46 1.79
CA ILE A 26 -28.18 0.75 0.58
C ILE A 26 -27.05 1.54 -0.08
N MET A 27 -27.20 2.85 -0.18
CA MET A 27 -26.22 3.75 -0.79
C MET A 27 -24.86 3.67 -0.10
N VAL A 28 -24.81 3.68 1.24
CA VAL A 28 -23.54 3.61 2.01
C VAL A 28 -22.80 2.30 1.73
N GLY A 29 -23.48 1.16 1.75
CA GLY A 29 -22.86 -0.14 1.42
C GLY A 29 -22.34 -0.18 -0.02
N THR A 30 -23.13 0.32 -0.97
CA THR A 30 -22.76 0.39 -2.39
C THR A 30 -21.60 1.35 -2.63
N LEU A 31 -21.61 2.50 -1.94
CA LEU A 31 -20.56 3.51 -2.03
C LEU A 31 -19.23 2.98 -1.49
N ALA A 32 -19.24 2.27 -0.36
CA ALA A 32 -18.02 1.71 0.22
C ALA A 32 -17.31 0.73 -0.72
N VAL A 33 -18.05 -0.21 -1.32
CA VAL A 33 -17.50 -1.15 -2.30
C VAL A 33 -17.10 -0.44 -3.58
N GLY A 34 -17.94 0.47 -4.08
CA GLY A 34 -17.68 1.20 -5.30
C GLY A 34 -16.48 2.14 -5.19
N PHE A 35 -16.32 2.81 -4.07
CA PHE A 35 -15.17 3.65 -3.79
C PHE A 35 -13.87 2.82 -3.83
N ASN A 36 -13.83 1.72 -3.07
CA ASN A 36 -12.64 0.88 -3.02
C ASN A 36 -12.28 0.29 -4.39
N SER A 37 -13.27 -0.26 -5.12
CA SER A 37 -13.04 -0.82 -6.45
C SER A 37 -12.58 0.22 -7.46
N ASN A 38 -13.20 1.42 -7.48
CA ASN A 38 -12.77 2.48 -8.37
C ASN A 38 -11.38 3.01 -7.99
N LEU A 39 -11.08 3.16 -6.69
CA LEU A 39 -9.78 3.62 -6.22
C LEU A 39 -8.67 2.63 -6.61
N GLY A 40 -8.86 1.33 -6.34
CA GLY A 40 -7.87 0.31 -6.70
C GLY A 40 -7.61 0.23 -8.21
N LEU A 41 -8.67 0.25 -9.04
CA LEU A 41 -8.52 0.26 -10.49
C LEU A 41 -7.86 1.54 -11.02
N TYR A 42 -8.25 2.69 -10.47
CA TYR A 42 -7.67 3.97 -10.83
C TYR A 42 -6.18 4.04 -10.48
N MET A 43 -5.81 3.65 -9.27
CA MET A 43 -4.42 3.67 -8.80
C MET A 43 -3.55 2.72 -9.63
N ASN A 44 -4.00 1.48 -9.82
CA ASN A 44 -3.24 0.50 -10.61
C ASN A 44 -3.05 0.96 -12.06
N GLU A 45 -4.13 1.41 -12.73
CA GLU A 45 -4.03 1.87 -14.11
C GLU A 45 -3.17 3.14 -14.24
N SER A 46 -3.28 4.08 -13.30
CA SER A 46 -2.47 5.31 -13.33
C SER A 46 -0.99 5.01 -13.09
N MET A 47 -0.67 4.20 -12.07
CA MET A 47 0.71 3.81 -11.77
C MET A 47 1.35 3.03 -12.93
N ASP A 48 0.66 1.99 -13.43
CA ASP A 48 1.20 1.14 -14.50
C ASP A 48 1.35 1.92 -15.81
N SER A 49 0.35 2.74 -16.16
CA SER A 49 0.40 3.55 -17.39
C SER A 49 1.52 4.59 -17.35
N ASP A 50 1.71 5.25 -16.23
CA ASP A 50 2.75 6.26 -16.09
C ASP A 50 4.14 5.62 -16.04
N TYR A 51 4.32 4.58 -15.23
CA TYR A 51 5.56 3.84 -15.08
C TYR A 51 6.04 3.21 -16.41
N LEU A 52 5.17 2.44 -17.06
CA LEU A 52 5.53 1.78 -18.33
C LEU A 52 5.79 2.78 -19.46
N SER A 53 5.16 3.97 -19.42
CA SER A 53 5.41 4.99 -20.45
C SER A 53 6.77 5.68 -20.31
N ALA A 54 7.47 5.49 -19.17
CA ALA A 54 8.85 5.91 -18.99
C ALA A 54 9.88 4.88 -19.49
N ASN A 55 9.44 3.76 -20.07
CA ASN A 55 10.29 2.63 -20.45
C ASN A 55 11.28 2.27 -19.34
N PRO A 56 10.78 1.79 -18.17
CA PRO A 56 11.61 1.55 -17.02
C PRO A 56 12.63 0.44 -17.29
N ALA A 57 13.83 0.60 -16.77
CA ALA A 57 14.79 -0.50 -16.70
C ALA A 57 14.30 -1.58 -15.73
N GLU A 58 14.33 -2.85 -16.13
CA GLU A 58 13.95 -3.96 -15.26
C GLU A 58 15.07 -4.32 -14.26
N GLY A 59 16.33 -4.00 -14.59
CA GLY A 59 17.48 -4.21 -13.69
C GLY A 59 18.45 -3.03 -13.74
N THR A 60 19.16 -2.81 -12.63
CA THR A 60 20.26 -1.84 -12.55
C THR A 60 21.46 -2.48 -11.86
N ILE A 61 22.61 -2.41 -12.52
CA ILE A 61 23.88 -2.96 -12.02
C ILE A 61 24.76 -1.79 -11.60
N TYR A 62 25.20 -1.80 -10.36
CA TYR A 62 26.12 -0.78 -9.81
C TYR A 62 27.53 -1.34 -9.76
N ALA A 63 28.47 -0.61 -10.36
CA ALA A 63 29.84 -1.08 -10.54
C ALA A 63 30.86 0.04 -10.35
N SER A 64 32.15 -0.34 -10.29
CA SER A 64 33.25 0.59 -10.41
C SER A 64 33.15 1.40 -11.70
N PRO A 65 33.69 2.63 -11.77
CA PRO A 65 33.50 3.53 -12.92
C PRO A 65 33.88 2.88 -14.26
N PHE A 66 33.00 2.97 -15.27
CA PHE A 66 33.15 2.40 -16.60
C PHE A 66 32.73 3.38 -17.71
N GLU A 67 33.06 3.06 -18.94
CA GLU A 67 32.78 3.88 -20.14
C GLU A 67 31.82 3.15 -21.11
N ASP A 68 31.55 3.73 -22.26
CA ASP A 68 30.60 3.24 -23.27
C ASP A 68 30.93 1.83 -23.81
N ASP A 69 32.20 1.44 -23.81
CA ASP A 69 32.64 0.11 -24.24
C ASP A 69 32.00 -1.00 -23.41
N VAL A 70 31.83 -0.79 -22.12
CA VAL A 70 31.15 -1.74 -21.22
C VAL A 70 29.66 -1.78 -21.50
N VAL A 71 29.02 -0.64 -21.79
CA VAL A 71 27.61 -0.59 -22.19
C VAL A 71 27.39 -1.41 -23.47
N GLU A 72 28.29 -1.30 -24.45
CA GLU A 72 28.23 -2.11 -25.66
C GLU A 72 28.44 -3.61 -25.37
N ILE A 73 29.34 -3.97 -24.45
CA ILE A 73 29.50 -5.36 -24.00
C ILE A 73 28.20 -5.90 -23.40
N ALA A 74 27.54 -5.14 -22.54
CA ALA A 74 26.27 -5.52 -21.91
C ALA A 74 25.16 -5.76 -22.95
N ARG A 75 25.09 -4.94 -24.00
CA ARG A 75 24.13 -5.10 -25.10
C ARG A 75 24.34 -6.39 -25.91
N THR A 76 25.51 -7.01 -25.85
CA THR A 76 25.77 -8.30 -26.52
C THR A 76 25.29 -9.51 -25.72
N VAL A 77 24.86 -9.34 -24.48
CA VAL A 77 24.37 -10.45 -23.63
C VAL A 77 22.99 -10.91 -24.16
N PRO A 78 22.81 -12.21 -24.40
CA PRO A 78 21.53 -12.73 -24.87
C PRO A 78 20.39 -12.41 -23.89
N GLY A 79 19.28 -11.88 -24.41
CA GLY A 79 18.13 -11.51 -23.61
C GLY A 79 18.11 -10.03 -23.18
N VAL A 80 19.18 -9.28 -23.36
CA VAL A 80 19.21 -7.83 -23.17
C VAL A 80 18.55 -7.14 -24.39
N GLU A 81 17.57 -6.27 -24.16
CA GLU A 81 16.94 -5.43 -25.18
C GLU A 81 17.68 -4.10 -25.32
N ALA A 82 17.93 -3.45 -24.18
CA ALA A 82 18.65 -2.18 -24.12
C ALA A 82 19.53 -2.12 -22.87
N ALA A 83 20.63 -1.39 -22.96
CA ALA A 83 21.49 -1.07 -21.82
C ALA A 83 21.96 0.39 -21.92
N GLU A 84 21.97 1.10 -20.79
CA GLU A 84 22.29 2.52 -20.73
C GLU A 84 23.05 2.86 -19.45
N GLY A 85 24.22 3.52 -19.61
CA GLY A 85 25.07 3.94 -18.51
C GLY A 85 24.54 5.20 -17.83
N ARG A 86 24.76 5.31 -16.51
CA ARG A 86 24.45 6.51 -15.71
C ARG A 86 25.66 6.88 -14.86
N SER A 87 26.08 8.14 -14.94
CA SER A 87 27.00 8.72 -13.97
C SER A 87 26.21 9.32 -12.81
N THR A 88 26.57 8.98 -11.58
CA THR A 88 25.86 9.49 -10.40
C THR A 88 26.83 10.06 -9.37
N THR A 89 26.38 11.06 -8.61
CA THR A 89 27.12 11.60 -7.45
C THR A 89 26.15 12.11 -6.40
N GLY A 90 26.46 11.84 -5.13
CA GLY A 90 25.68 12.31 -3.99
C GLY A 90 26.27 13.60 -3.40
N ALA A 91 25.41 14.47 -2.89
CA ALA A 91 25.77 15.68 -2.16
C ALA A 91 24.62 16.09 -1.23
N TYR A 92 24.70 17.29 -0.66
CA TYR A 92 23.65 17.84 0.20
C TYR A 92 23.17 19.20 -0.32
N LEU A 93 21.88 19.35 -0.52
CA LEU A 93 21.25 20.64 -0.71
C LEU A 93 21.13 21.33 0.65
N VAL A 94 21.60 22.57 0.75
CA VAL A 94 21.55 23.38 1.98
C VAL A 94 20.48 24.46 1.83
N PRO A 95 19.21 24.19 2.19
CA PRO A 95 18.15 25.20 2.11
C PRO A 95 18.32 26.25 3.20
N PRO A 96 17.98 27.53 2.97
CA PRO A 96 18.08 28.57 3.98
C PRO A 96 17.25 28.23 5.23
N GLY A 97 17.92 28.19 6.40
CA GLY A 97 17.25 27.95 7.69
C GLY A 97 16.70 26.54 7.92
N ARG A 98 17.08 25.57 7.11
CA ARG A 98 16.73 24.15 7.27
C ARG A 98 17.99 23.28 7.38
N LYS A 99 17.82 22.03 7.82
CA LYS A 99 18.90 21.04 7.78
C LYS A 99 19.25 20.71 6.33
N PRO A 100 20.53 20.34 6.04
CA PRO A 100 20.90 19.81 4.74
C PRO A 100 20.05 18.61 4.33
N ILE A 101 19.73 18.51 3.05
CA ILE A 101 18.89 17.46 2.46
C ILE A 101 19.77 16.68 1.48
N SER A 102 19.77 15.35 1.59
CA SER A 102 20.47 14.50 0.63
C SER A 102 19.95 14.72 -0.79
N ILE A 103 20.85 14.87 -1.75
CA ILE A 103 20.54 15.03 -3.16
C ILE A 103 21.42 14.11 -4.00
N GLN A 104 20.79 13.30 -4.83
CA GLN A 104 21.45 12.41 -5.79
C GLN A 104 21.42 13.09 -7.16
N PHE A 105 22.59 13.37 -7.70
CA PHE A 105 22.71 13.88 -9.07
C PHE A 105 22.93 12.72 -10.04
N THR A 106 22.20 12.75 -11.15
CA THR A 106 22.38 11.86 -12.30
C THR A 106 22.80 12.70 -13.50
N GLY A 107 23.90 12.31 -14.15
CA GLY A 107 24.42 12.98 -15.33
C GLY A 107 23.64 12.55 -16.57
N ILE A 108 23.06 13.52 -17.29
CA ILE A 108 22.38 13.33 -18.58
C ILE A 108 22.74 14.49 -19.51
N GLU A 109 22.91 14.22 -20.81
CA GLU A 109 23.17 15.28 -21.78
C GLU A 109 21.87 15.96 -22.23
N ASP A 110 20.93 15.18 -22.76
CA ASP A 110 19.57 15.65 -23.06
C ASP A 110 18.56 14.63 -22.52
N PRO A 111 17.55 15.04 -21.74
CA PRO A 111 16.46 14.15 -21.28
C PRO A 111 15.74 13.39 -22.40
N LYS A 112 15.81 13.89 -23.63
CA LYS A 112 15.15 13.26 -24.79
C LYS A 112 15.95 12.09 -25.38
N ASP A 113 17.23 12.00 -25.08
CA ASP A 113 18.12 10.93 -25.57
C ASP A 113 18.04 9.68 -24.71
N LEU A 114 17.36 9.76 -23.56
CA LEU A 114 17.13 8.62 -22.68
C LEU A 114 16.22 7.60 -23.36
N THR A 115 16.67 6.35 -23.41
CA THR A 115 15.89 5.21 -23.91
C THR A 115 15.27 4.40 -22.79
N LEU A 116 15.93 4.36 -21.64
CA LEU A 116 15.46 3.72 -20.40
C LEU A 116 15.27 4.77 -19.30
N ASN A 117 14.29 4.54 -18.42
CA ASN A 117 13.92 5.46 -17.34
C ASN A 117 13.73 6.90 -17.87
N MET A 118 12.91 7.02 -18.92
CA MET A 118 12.68 8.29 -19.61
C MET A 118 12.04 9.32 -18.66
N LEU A 119 12.62 10.51 -18.64
CA LEU A 119 12.10 11.64 -17.89
C LEU A 119 10.95 12.30 -18.64
N LYS A 120 9.98 12.81 -17.89
CA LYS A 120 8.79 13.46 -18.44
C LYS A 120 8.69 14.91 -17.98
N PRO A 121 7.93 15.75 -18.70
CA PRO A 121 7.52 17.04 -18.16
C PRO A 121 6.75 16.86 -16.86
N ARG A 122 6.90 17.78 -15.93
CA ARG A 122 6.03 17.83 -14.75
C ARG A 122 4.57 17.92 -15.16
N TYR A 123 3.69 17.22 -14.43
CA TYR A 123 2.25 17.23 -14.72
C TYR A 123 1.69 18.64 -14.90
N GLY A 124 1.06 18.87 -16.05
CA GLY A 124 0.51 20.17 -16.45
C GLY A 124 1.48 21.13 -17.14
N GLU A 125 2.76 20.78 -17.28
CA GLU A 125 3.75 21.56 -18.02
C GLU A 125 3.89 21.09 -19.46
N PRO A 126 4.16 21.98 -20.43
CA PRO A 126 4.19 21.65 -21.86
C PRO A 126 5.45 20.89 -22.29
N GLY A 127 6.49 20.85 -21.47
CA GLY A 127 7.78 20.22 -21.80
C GLY A 127 8.77 20.25 -20.65
N ILE A 128 9.86 19.49 -20.79
CA ILE A 128 10.97 19.53 -19.83
C ILE A 128 11.70 20.86 -20.00
N PRO A 129 11.99 21.60 -18.90
CA PRO A 129 12.77 22.83 -18.96
C PRO A 129 14.17 22.57 -19.57
N PRO A 130 14.67 23.42 -20.48
CA PRO A 130 16.04 23.33 -20.95
C PRO A 130 17.00 23.63 -19.78
N PHE A 131 18.14 22.97 -19.76
CA PHE A 131 19.19 23.20 -18.80
C PHE A 131 20.58 23.09 -19.46
N SER A 132 21.56 23.64 -18.81
CA SER A 132 22.95 23.69 -19.25
C SER A 132 23.91 23.42 -18.09
N ASP A 133 25.23 23.58 -18.33
CA ASP A 133 26.22 23.40 -17.27
C ASP A 133 25.96 24.29 -16.06
N LYS A 134 26.08 23.68 -14.88
CA LYS A 134 25.79 24.26 -13.56
C LYS A 134 24.32 24.64 -13.35
N GLU A 135 23.45 24.12 -14.17
CA GLU A 135 22.01 24.16 -13.95
C GLU A 135 21.52 22.76 -13.55
N VAL A 136 20.43 22.72 -12.78
CA VAL A 136 19.89 21.47 -12.24
C VAL A 136 18.39 21.38 -12.44
N LEU A 137 17.94 20.22 -12.89
CA LEU A 137 16.55 19.81 -12.86
C LEU A 137 16.32 18.94 -11.61
N MET A 138 15.24 19.18 -10.87
CA MET A 138 14.87 18.35 -9.72
C MET A 138 13.57 17.59 -10.02
N ASP A 139 13.45 16.40 -9.44
CA ASP A 139 12.19 15.66 -9.51
C ASP A 139 11.04 16.44 -8.87
N ALA A 140 9.85 16.32 -9.47
CA ALA A 140 8.64 17.05 -9.06
C ALA A 140 8.18 16.74 -7.63
N SER A 141 8.57 15.60 -7.05
CA SER A 141 8.30 15.27 -5.63
C SER A 141 8.96 16.25 -4.66
N ALA A 142 10.06 16.91 -5.07
CA ALA A 142 10.73 17.94 -4.29
C ALA A 142 10.09 19.35 -4.41
N ALA A 143 8.98 19.49 -5.16
CA ALA A 143 8.34 20.81 -5.35
C ALA A 143 7.82 21.45 -4.05
N SER A 144 7.61 20.65 -3.00
CA SER A 144 7.27 21.14 -1.66
C SER A 144 8.36 22.03 -1.01
N LEU A 145 9.58 22.00 -1.54
CA LEU A 145 10.67 22.87 -1.11
C LEU A 145 10.50 24.33 -1.57
N GLY A 146 9.71 24.57 -2.64
CA GLY A 146 9.25 25.88 -3.07
C GLY A 146 10.25 26.67 -3.93
N TYR A 147 11.22 26.00 -4.57
CA TYR A 147 12.16 26.66 -5.50
C TYR A 147 11.49 27.04 -6.82
N ASN A 148 11.93 28.17 -7.40
CA ASN A 148 11.48 28.66 -8.69
C ASN A 148 12.63 28.65 -9.69
N PRO A 149 12.38 28.45 -10.99
CA PRO A 149 13.43 28.54 -12.01
C PRO A 149 14.23 29.86 -11.91
N GLY A 150 15.55 29.73 -11.89
CA GLY A 150 16.49 30.82 -11.69
C GLY A 150 16.98 30.98 -10.23
N ASP A 151 16.41 30.29 -9.26
CA ASP A 151 16.88 30.31 -7.88
C ASP A 151 18.29 29.68 -7.76
N ALA A 152 19.13 30.24 -6.89
CA ALA A 152 20.44 29.68 -6.56
C ALA A 152 20.28 28.56 -5.50
N LEU A 153 20.83 27.39 -5.78
CA LEU A 153 20.89 26.26 -4.87
C LEU A 153 22.30 26.10 -4.32
N ILE A 154 22.45 26.12 -3.02
CA ILE A 154 23.73 25.84 -2.36
C ILE A 154 23.86 24.35 -2.14
N ILE A 155 24.83 23.75 -2.80
CA ILE A 155 25.16 22.33 -2.71
C ILE A 155 26.46 22.16 -1.91
N GLU A 156 26.36 21.40 -0.84
CA GLU A 156 27.51 21.00 -0.03
C GLU A 156 27.98 19.62 -0.47
N LEU A 157 29.20 19.56 -0.94
CA LEU A 157 29.84 18.32 -1.39
C LEU A 157 30.32 17.51 -0.18
N ASN A 158 30.55 16.20 -0.37
CA ASN A 158 31.04 15.28 0.66
C ASN A 158 32.39 15.72 1.31
N ASN A 159 33.13 16.60 0.67
CA ASN A 159 34.37 17.17 1.20
C ASN A 159 34.14 18.51 1.94
N GLY A 160 32.91 18.90 2.23
CA GLY A 160 32.53 20.14 2.91
C GLY A 160 32.63 21.42 2.07
N LYS A 161 33.01 21.32 0.79
CA LYS A 161 33.01 22.49 -0.10
C LYS A 161 31.61 22.80 -0.59
N GLN A 162 31.25 24.06 -0.57
CA GLN A 162 29.95 24.51 -1.11
C GLN A 162 30.12 25.00 -2.56
N ARG A 163 29.11 24.64 -3.36
CA ARG A 163 28.98 25.06 -4.75
C ARG A 163 27.57 25.58 -4.99
N GLU A 164 27.45 26.47 -5.95
CA GLU A 164 26.17 27.07 -6.32
C GLU A 164 25.74 26.56 -7.69
N LEU A 165 24.52 25.98 -7.74
CA LEU A 165 23.83 25.60 -8.96
C LEU A 165 22.63 26.50 -9.18
N THR A 166 22.25 26.73 -10.43
CA THR A 166 21.01 27.42 -10.77
C THR A 166 19.89 26.37 -10.95
N PHE A 167 18.77 26.59 -10.30
CA PHE A 167 17.61 25.72 -10.48
C PHE A 167 16.94 26.01 -11.84
N ALA A 168 16.96 25.04 -12.76
CA ALA A 168 16.36 25.17 -14.09
C ALA A 168 14.85 24.87 -14.08
N GLY A 169 14.41 23.92 -13.26
CA GLY A 169 13.00 23.57 -13.15
C GLY A 169 12.76 22.17 -12.62
N TYR A 170 11.48 21.81 -12.54
CA TYR A 170 11.05 20.48 -12.13
C TYR A 170 10.83 19.57 -13.34
N ILE A 171 11.14 18.30 -13.16
CA ILE A 171 10.85 17.21 -14.09
C ILE A 171 10.06 16.13 -13.36
N HIS A 172 9.52 15.17 -14.09
CA HIS A 172 8.85 14.01 -13.53
C HIS A 172 9.67 12.74 -13.81
N ASP A 173 10.18 12.13 -12.73
CA ASP A 173 10.84 10.83 -12.73
C ASP A 173 9.98 9.83 -11.96
N VAL A 174 9.18 9.05 -12.69
CA VAL A 174 8.28 8.04 -12.11
C VAL A 174 9.04 6.77 -11.68
N THR A 175 10.28 6.60 -12.11
CA THR A 175 11.10 5.40 -11.81
C THR A 175 11.88 5.54 -10.52
N GLY A 176 12.12 6.77 -10.06
CA GLY A 176 12.82 7.08 -8.83
C GLY A 176 11.91 7.13 -7.60
N PHE A 177 12.48 6.87 -6.43
CA PHE A 177 11.77 7.08 -5.16
C PHE A 177 11.52 8.57 -4.94
N PRO A 178 10.28 8.98 -4.60
CA PRO A 178 9.97 10.38 -4.37
C PRO A 178 10.57 10.93 -3.09
N TYR A 179 10.95 12.20 -3.11
CA TYR A 179 11.51 12.92 -1.95
C TYR A 179 10.68 12.78 -0.67
N ASN A 180 9.37 12.76 -0.80
CA ASN A 180 8.44 12.64 0.34
C ASN A 180 8.60 11.32 1.13
N LEU A 181 9.12 10.28 0.50
CA LEU A 181 9.31 8.95 1.09
C LEU A 181 10.79 8.65 1.38
N ALA A 182 11.68 8.98 0.44
CA ALA A 182 13.11 8.66 0.55
C ALA A 182 13.93 9.72 1.31
N THR A 183 13.35 10.91 1.58
CA THR A 183 14.08 12.07 2.15
C THR A 183 15.33 12.47 1.34
N GLN A 184 15.49 11.94 0.15
CA GLN A 184 16.53 12.20 -0.82
C GLN A 184 15.93 12.79 -2.09
N ILE A 185 16.55 13.84 -2.63
CA ILE A 185 16.11 14.50 -3.87
C ILE A 185 16.81 13.83 -5.04
N ASN A 186 16.05 13.40 -6.05
CA ASN A 186 16.60 13.02 -7.34
C ASN A 186 16.76 14.28 -8.21
N ALA A 187 17.95 14.49 -8.74
CA ALA A 187 18.29 15.66 -9.53
C ALA A 187 19.12 15.28 -10.76
N TYR A 188 19.01 16.10 -11.81
CA TYR A 188 19.60 15.81 -13.11
C TYR A 188 20.42 17.01 -13.56
N VAL A 189 21.65 16.74 -13.98
CA VAL A 189 22.65 17.74 -14.40
C VAL A 189 23.42 17.22 -15.61
N THR A 190 24.19 18.07 -16.27
CA THR A 190 25.10 17.64 -17.33
C THR A 190 26.26 16.79 -16.78
N PRO A 191 26.88 15.89 -17.58
CA PRO A 191 28.07 15.13 -17.16
C PRO A 191 29.23 16.05 -16.75
N ASP A 192 29.40 17.23 -17.40
CA ASP A 192 30.38 18.23 -17.01
C ASP A 192 30.11 18.83 -15.63
N THR A 193 28.82 18.96 -15.28
CA THR A 193 28.43 19.40 -13.94
C THR A 193 28.67 18.29 -12.89
N ILE A 194 28.50 17.01 -13.21
CA ILE A 194 28.88 15.88 -12.33
C ILE A 194 30.36 15.97 -11.97
N GLU A 195 31.24 16.12 -12.98
CA GLU A 195 32.68 16.26 -12.76
C GLU A 195 33.01 17.52 -11.93
N TRP A 196 32.35 18.63 -12.23
CA TRP A 196 32.50 19.85 -11.46
C TRP A 196 32.05 19.71 -10.00
N LEU A 197 31.04 18.90 -9.72
CA LEU A 197 30.58 18.54 -8.36
C LEU A 197 31.53 17.56 -7.65
N GLY A 198 32.56 17.05 -8.32
CA GLY A 198 33.55 16.13 -7.75
C GLY A 198 33.21 14.65 -7.95
N GLY A 199 32.21 14.33 -8.75
CA GLY A 199 31.92 12.98 -9.24
C GLY A 199 32.78 12.60 -10.45
N SER A 200 32.50 11.45 -11.05
CA SER A 200 33.12 10.98 -12.28
C SER A 200 32.18 11.17 -13.47
N ARG A 201 32.73 11.52 -14.64
CA ARG A 201 31.97 11.46 -15.90
C ARG A 201 31.66 10.03 -16.32
N ASN A 202 32.53 9.08 -15.90
CA ASN A 202 32.32 7.68 -16.17
C ASN A 202 31.06 7.18 -15.47
N TYR A 203 30.41 6.20 -16.05
CA TYR A 203 29.21 5.61 -15.49
C TYR A 203 29.52 4.84 -14.22
N SER A 204 28.60 4.83 -13.30
CA SER A 204 28.65 4.09 -12.04
C SER A 204 27.47 3.12 -11.89
N ALA A 205 26.48 3.23 -12.77
CA ALA A 205 25.33 2.35 -12.82
C ALA A 205 24.98 2.03 -14.27
N LEU A 206 24.59 0.79 -14.54
CA LEU A 206 24.11 0.30 -15.83
C LEU A 206 22.64 -0.08 -15.70
N ALA A 207 21.76 0.66 -16.33
CA ALA A 207 20.35 0.30 -16.47
C ALA A 207 20.19 -0.71 -17.61
N VAL A 208 19.43 -1.78 -17.39
CA VAL A 208 19.24 -2.88 -18.34
C VAL A 208 17.77 -3.17 -18.52
N SER A 209 17.35 -3.38 -19.76
CA SER A 209 16.01 -3.87 -20.11
C SER A 209 16.13 -5.21 -20.85
N VAL A 210 15.13 -6.10 -20.66
CA VAL A 210 15.14 -7.46 -21.21
C VAL A 210 14.10 -7.62 -22.31
N THR A 211 14.39 -8.51 -23.29
CA THR A 211 13.56 -8.69 -24.50
C THR A 211 12.25 -9.41 -24.24
N GLU A 212 12.21 -10.34 -23.28
CA GLU A 212 11.07 -11.20 -23.00
C GLU A 212 10.84 -11.31 -21.49
N LYS A 213 9.62 -11.62 -21.08
CA LYS A 213 9.25 -11.84 -19.67
C LYS A 213 9.68 -10.70 -18.72
N GLN A 214 9.51 -9.48 -19.16
CA GLN A 214 9.92 -8.26 -18.43
C GLN A 214 9.33 -8.11 -17.02
N THR A 215 8.27 -8.86 -16.70
CA THR A 215 7.63 -8.86 -15.39
C THR A 215 7.98 -10.08 -14.53
N ASP A 216 8.79 -11.00 -15.07
CA ASP A 216 9.25 -12.21 -14.37
C ASP A 216 10.56 -11.89 -13.66
N GLN A 217 10.49 -11.70 -12.34
CA GLN A 217 11.64 -11.28 -11.53
C GLN A 217 12.81 -12.27 -11.60
N GLU A 218 12.54 -13.57 -11.65
CA GLU A 218 13.58 -14.60 -11.73
C GLU A 218 14.32 -14.53 -13.07
N HIS A 219 13.56 -14.41 -14.16
CA HIS A 219 14.13 -14.27 -15.51
C HIS A 219 14.96 -12.98 -15.64
N VAL A 220 14.43 -11.85 -15.17
CA VAL A 220 15.15 -10.56 -15.20
C VAL A 220 16.42 -10.62 -14.34
N THR A 221 16.35 -11.23 -13.15
CA THR A 221 17.50 -11.38 -12.27
C THR A 221 18.58 -12.22 -12.92
N SER A 222 18.22 -13.33 -13.58
CA SER A 222 19.17 -14.19 -14.30
C SER A 222 19.91 -13.42 -15.40
N ILE A 223 19.20 -12.63 -16.22
CA ILE A 223 19.83 -11.85 -17.27
C ILE A 223 20.70 -10.70 -16.70
N ALA A 224 20.21 -10.03 -15.65
CA ALA A 224 20.99 -8.97 -15.00
C ALA A 224 22.28 -9.54 -14.37
N GLN A 225 22.25 -10.78 -13.84
CA GLN A 225 23.42 -11.46 -13.34
C GLN A 225 24.39 -11.85 -14.47
N ASP A 226 23.89 -12.36 -15.60
CA ASP A 226 24.72 -12.66 -16.77
C ASP A 226 25.45 -11.40 -17.30
N VAL A 227 24.79 -10.23 -17.23
CA VAL A 227 25.41 -8.94 -17.56
C VAL A 227 26.48 -8.57 -16.53
N ALA A 228 26.19 -8.70 -15.23
CA ALA A 228 27.15 -8.44 -14.17
C ALA A 228 28.40 -9.32 -14.30
N ASP A 229 28.24 -10.62 -14.54
CA ASP A 229 29.35 -11.56 -14.77
C ASP A 229 30.19 -11.18 -16.00
N ARG A 230 29.53 -10.59 -17.01
CA ARG A 230 30.23 -10.13 -18.22
C ARG A 230 31.05 -8.87 -17.93
N MET A 231 30.51 -7.97 -17.10
CA MET A 231 31.20 -6.76 -16.64
C MET A 231 32.39 -7.12 -15.76
N GLU A 232 32.25 -8.09 -14.86
CA GLU A 232 33.37 -8.61 -14.01
C GLU A 232 34.49 -9.19 -14.86
N ARG A 233 34.15 -9.99 -15.90
CA ARG A 233 35.13 -10.51 -16.86
C ARG A 233 35.84 -9.41 -17.68
N ALA A 234 35.22 -8.25 -17.81
CA ALA A 234 35.84 -7.05 -18.39
C ALA A 234 36.74 -6.30 -17.38
N GLY A 235 36.82 -6.77 -16.12
CA GLY A 235 37.69 -6.23 -15.07
C GLY A 235 37.05 -5.19 -14.16
N LEU A 236 35.73 -5.11 -14.14
CA LEU A 236 34.98 -4.21 -13.26
C LEU A 236 34.65 -4.90 -11.94
N GLU A 237 34.62 -4.12 -10.89
CA GLU A 237 34.11 -4.54 -9.59
C GLU A 237 32.59 -4.25 -9.56
N ILE A 238 31.77 -5.27 -9.39
CA ILE A 238 30.32 -5.15 -9.25
C ILE A 238 29.99 -4.98 -7.77
N TYR A 239 29.32 -3.88 -7.44
CA TYR A 239 28.91 -3.60 -6.06
C TYR A 239 27.61 -4.31 -5.71
N PHE A 240 26.58 -4.19 -6.55
CA PHE A 240 25.33 -4.95 -6.43
C PHE A 240 24.48 -4.88 -7.70
N VAL A 241 23.60 -5.87 -7.85
CA VAL A 241 22.60 -5.96 -8.90
C VAL A 241 21.23 -5.71 -8.27
N ASN A 242 20.51 -4.71 -8.75
CA ASN A 242 19.18 -4.39 -8.25
C ASN A 242 18.12 -4.74 -9.30
N VAL A 243 17.26 -5.71 -8.96
CA VAL A 243 16.05 -6.07 -9.72
C VAL A 243 14.87 -5.99 -8.79
N TYR A 244 14.13 -4.89 -8.86
CA TYR A 244 13.03 -4.61 -7.93
C TYR A 244 11.69 -4.58 -8.66
N GLN A 245 10.86 -5.62 -8.43
CA GLN A 245 9.50 -5.74 -8.96
C GLN A 245 9.38 -5.29 -10.44
N PRO A 246 10.06 -5.97 -11.38
CA PRO A 246 10.11 -5.53 -12.76
C PRO A 246 8.71 -5.39 -13.35
N GLY A 247 8.50 -4.34 -14.14
CA GLY A 247 7.22 -4.02 -14.76
C GLY A 247 6.20 -3.31 -13.85
N HIS A 248 6.53 -3.06 -12.58
CA HIS A 248 5.64 -2.39 -11.63
C HIS A 248 6.31 -1.20 -10.93
N HIS A 249 5.52 -0.16 -10.70
CA HIS A 249 5.92 0.97 -9.88
C HIS A 249 6.23 0.53 -8.44
N PHE A 250 7.21 1.15 -7.76
CA PHE A 250 7.63 0.77 -6.40
C PHE A 250 6.48 0.69 -5.38
N ALA A 251 5.44 1.51 -5.53
CA ALA A 251 4.29 1.53 -4.63
C ALA A 251 3.26 0.43 -4.91
N TRP A 252 3.45 -0.40 -5.96
CA TRP A 252 2.44 -1.37 -6.38
C TRP A 252 2.12 -2.41 -5.30
N SER A 253 3.13 -3.06 -4.73
CA SER A 253 2.94 -4.11 -3.72
C SER A 253 2.28 -3.59 -2.44
N ILE A 254 2.71 -2.41 -1.97
CA ILE A 254 2.13 -1.73 -0.80
C ILE A 254 0.66 -1.38 -1.09
N SER A 255 0.38 -0.85 -2.28
CA SER A 255 -0.97 -0.49 -2.70
C SER A 255 -1.90 -1.70 -2.74
N GLN A 256 -1.45 -2.87 -3.25
CA GLN A 256 -2.23 -4.11 -3.26
C GLN A 256 -2.59 -4.57 -1.85
N GLY A 257 -1.65 -4.49 -0.91
CA GLY A 257 -1.91 -4.79 0.51
C GLY A 257 -3.00 -3.89 1.09
N VAL A 258 -2.90 -2.58 0.89
CA VAL A 258 -3.89 -1.60 1.34
C VAL A 258 -5.26 -1.85 0.72
N PHE A 259 -5.34 -2.05 -0.61
CA PHE A 259 -6.62 -2.30 -1.29
C PHE A 259 -7.26 -3.63 -0.87
N SER A 260 -6.47 -4.65 -0.55
CA SER A 260 -6.98 -5.91 -0.01
C SER A 260 -7.68 -5.70 1.34
N ILE A 261 -7.08 -4.94 2.25
CA ILE A 261 -7.68 -4.62 3.54
C ILE A 261 -8.93 -3.75 3.36
N LEU A 262 -8.87 -2.71 2.52
CA LEU A 262 -10.02 -1.87 2.22
C LEU A 262 -11.17 -2.67 1.58
N SER A 263 -10.87 -3.69 0.78
CA SER A 263 -11.86 -4.59 0.20
C SER A 263 -12.60 -5.39 1.27
N VAL A 264 -11.88 -5.94 2.25
CA VAL A 264 -12.49 -6.64 3.40
C VAL A 264 -13.42 -5.69 4.16
N LEU A 265 -12.96 -4.49 4.47
CA LEU A 265 -13.77 -3.47 5.16
C LEU A 265 -15.00 -3.06 4.32
N GLY A 266 -14.84 -2.95 3.00
CA GLY A 266 -15.95 -2.69 2.07
C GLY A 266 -17.00 -3.80 2.12
N TYR A 267 -16.62 -5.07 2.07
CA TYR A 267 -17.54 -6.20 2.17
C TYR A 267 -18.20 -6.28 3.55
N MET A 268 -17.49 -5.98 4.64
CA MET A 268 -18.08 -5.88 5.96
C MET A 268 -19.14 -4.76 6.04
N THR A 269 -18.92 -3.65 5.34
CA THR A 269 -19.90 -2.56 5.24
C THR A 269 -21.16 -2.99 4.47
N VAL A 270 -21.02 -3.81 3.41
CA VAL A 270 -22.17 -4.42 2.72
C VAL A 270 -22.93 -5.36 3.65
N LEU A 271 -22.21 -6.17 4.42
CA LEU A 271 -22.81 -7.06 5.40
C LEU A 271 -23.59 -6.26 6.48
N LEU A 272 -23.03 -5.18 6.99
CA LEU A 272 -23.70 -4.25 7.90
C LEU A 272 -24.96 -3.69 7.27
N SER A 273 -24.89 -3.21 6.02
CA SER A 273 -26.04 -2.72 5.27
C SER A 273 -27.13 -3.79 5.11
N CYS A 274 -26.76 -5.03 4.85
CA CYS A 274 -27.68 -6.16 4.78
C CYS A 274 -28.51 -6.32 6.08
N PHE A 275 -27.86 -6.31 7.25
CA PHE A 275 -28.56 -6.39 8.54
C PHE A 275 -29.45 -5.18 8.81
N LEU A 276 -29.01 -3.97 8.44
CA LEU A 276 -29.81 -2.76 8.58
C LEU A 276 -31.05 -2.80 7.66
N ILE A 277 -30.92 -3.34 6.44
CA ILE A 277 -32.03 -3.53 5.51
C ILE A 277 -33.02 -4.55 6.08
N VAL A 278 -32.57 -5.70 6.57
CA VAL A 278 -33.44 -6.71 7.22
C VAL A 278 -34.23 -6.09 8.37
N ASN A 279 -33.57 -5.31 9.23
CA ASN A 279 -34.22 -4.64 10.36
C ASN A 279 -35.24 -3.59 9.89
N THR A 280 -34.89 -2.78 8.89
CA THR A 280 -35.77 -1.72 8.34
C THR A 280 -36.97 -2.32 7.62
N VAL A 281 -36.75 -3.34 6.75
CA VAL A 281 -37.84 -4.03 6.04
C VAL A 281 -38.77 -4.73 7.03
N THR A 282 -38.25 -5.39 8.05
CA THR A 282 -39.06 -6.00 9.13
C THR A 282 -39.93 -4.95 9.84
N ALA A 283 -39.38 -3.76 10.11
CA ALA A 283 -40.16 -2.66 10.70
C ALA A 283 -41.25 -2.15 9.76
N ILE A 284 -40.97 -2.02 8.46
CA ILE A 284 -41.94 -1.63 7.43
C ILE A 284 -43.08 -2.66 7.37
N MET A 285 -42.73 -3.92 7.26
CA MET A 285 -43.72 -5.01 7.15
C MET A 285 -44.62 -5.09 8.39
N THR A 286 -44.06 -4.94 9.59
CA THR A 286 -44.83 -4.94 10.84
C THR A 286 -45.86 -3.81 10.89
N GLN A 287 -45.55 -2.64 10.38
CA GLN A 287 -46.46 -1.48 10.35
C GLN A 287 -47.56 -1.65 9.27
N GLN A 288 -47.24 -2.35 8.20
CA GLN A 288 -48.17 -2.58 7.09
C GLN A 288 -48.99 -3.85 7.23
N THR A 289 -48.84 -4.61 8.33
CA THR A 289 -49.54 -5.89 8.57
C THR A 289 -51.06 -5.80 8.35
N ARG A 290 -51.70 -4.72 8.89
CA ARG A 290 -53.15 -4.47 8.70
C ARG A 290 -53.51 -4.21 7.25
N GLN A 291 -52.69 -3.48 6.51
CA GLN A 291 -52.93 -3.18 5.09
C GLN A 291 -52.79 -4.46 4.25
N ILE A 292 -51.81 -5.33 4.57
CA ILE A 292 -51.64 -6.63 3.96
C ILE A 292 -52.89 -7.50 4.18
N GLY A 293 -53.44 -7.50 5.39
CA GLY A 293 -54.67 -8.17 5.72
C GLY A 293 -55.86 -7.69 4.89
N ILE A 294 -56.05 -6.37 4.76
CA ILE A 294 -57.09 -5.76 3.92
C ILE A 294 -56.89 -6.14 2.44
N MET A 295 -55.68 -6.08 1.92
CA MET A 295 -55.43 -6.48 0.53
C MET A 295 -55.78 -7.94 0.27
N LYS A 296 -55.49 -8.82 1.24
CA LYS A 296 -55.88 -10.23 1.16
C LYS A 296 -57.41 -10.46 1.24
N SER A 297 -58.12 -9.71 2.09
CA SER A 297 -59.57 -9.81 2.21
C SER A 297 -60.33 -9.38 0.93
N VAL A 298 -59.72 -8.51 0.13
CA VAL A 298 -60.25 -8.09 -1.19
C VAL A 298 -59.78 -9.00 -2.34
N GLY A 299 -59.10 -10.13 -2.01
CA GLY A 299 -58.69 -11.13 -3.00
C GLY A 299 -57.26 -11.00 -3.52
N GLY A 300 -56.40 -10.18 -2.89
CA GLY A 300 -54.98 -10.06 -3.24
C GLY A 300 -54.20 -11.35 -2.92
N GLY A 301 -53.61 -11.98 -3.94
CA GLY A 301 -52.79 -13.20 -3.77
C GLY A 301 -51.49 -12.91 -3.04
N THR A 302 -51.01 -13.88 -2.23
CA THR A 302 -49.76 -13.78 -1.45
C THR A 302 -48.54 -13.45 -2.34
N SER A 303 -48.42 -14.11 -3.50
CA SER A 303 -47.32 -13.90 -4.46
C SER A 303 -47.37 -12.48 -5.07
N GLN A 304 -48.57 -11.94 -5.29
CA GLN A 304 -48.75 -10.60 -5.84
C GLN A 304 -48.30 -9.51 -4.85
N ILE A 305 -48.66 -9.68 -3.57
CA ILE A 305 -48.26 -8.77 -2.50
C ILE A 305 -46.77 -8.88 -2.26
N PHE A 306 -46.22 -10.10 -2.27
CA PHE A 306 -44.76 -10.33 -2.17
C PHE A 306 -44.00 -9.61 -3.27
N GLY A 307 -44.39 -9.80 -4.55
CA GLY A 307 -43.76 -9.14 -5.69
C GLY A 307 -43.84 -7.60 -5.63
N MET A 308 -44.96 -7.05 -5.10
CA MET A 308 -45.11 -5.60 -4.94
C MET A 308 -44.06 -4.99 -3.98
N TYR A 309 -43.78 -5.66 -2.86
CA TYR A 309 -42.76 -5.20 -1.93
C TYR A 309 -41.33 -5.43 -2.45
N LEU A 310 -41.07 -6.49 -3.22
CA LEU A 310 -39.79 -6.67 -3.90
C LEU A 310 -39.49 -5.54 -4.88
N VAL A 311 -40.50 -5.11 -5.68
CA VAL A 311 -40.37 -3.99 -6.60
C VAL A 311 -40.10 -2.68 -5.85
N LEU A 312 -40.70 -2.49 -4.67
CA LEU A 312 -40.41 -1.34 -3.82
C LEU A 312 -38.92 -1.32 -3.38
N ILE A 313 -38.41 -2.45 -2.91
CA ILE A 313 -37.00 -2.59 -2.52
C ILE A 313 -36.05 -2.41 -3.72
N PHE A 314 -36.43 -2.99 -4.88
CA PHE A 314 -35.68 -2.78 -6.13
C PHE A 314 -35.61 -1.30 -6.50
N GLY A 315 -36.74 -0.55 -6.35
CA GLY A 315 -36.75 0.89 -6.57
C GLY A 315 -35.81 1.66 -5.64
N PHE A 316 -35.72 1.26 -4.36
CA PHE A 316 -34.76 1.84 -3.43
C PHE A 316 -33.32 1.56 -3.87
N GLY A 317 -33.02 0.32 -4.29
CA GLY A 317 -31.72 -0.08 -4.82
C GLY A 317 -31.33 0.71 -6.07
N LEU A 318 -32.29 0.92 -6.98
CA LEU A 318 -32.05 1.68 -8.21
C LEU A 318 -31.64 3.14 -7.91
N ILE A 319 -32.36 3.81 -7.01
CA ILE A 319 -32.02 5.19 -6.61
C ILE A 319 -30.68 5.23 -5.88
N ALA A 320 -30.42 4.27 -4.99
CA ALA A 320 -29.13 4.16 -4.31
C ALA A 320 -27.99 4.00 -5.32
N THR A 321 -28.15 3.17 -6.36
CA THR A 321 -27.19 3.00 -7.44
C THR A 321 -26.91 4.30 -8.19
N LEU A 322 -27.97 4.99 -8.61
CA LEU A 322 -27.87 6.25 -9.37
C LEU A 322 -27.09 7.34 -8.59
N LEU A 323 -27.18 7.32 -7.27
CA LEU A 323 -26.44 8.27 -6.42
C LEU A 323 -25.05 7.75 -6.06
N ALA A 324 -24.91 6.47 -5.71
CA ALA A 324 -23.65 5.90 -5.23
C ALA A 324 -22.59 5.80 -6.32
N VAL A 325 -22.95 5.43 -7.55
CA VAL A 325 -21.99 5.23 -8.64
C VAL A 325 -21.18 6.49 -8.96
N PRO A 326 -21.80 7.64 -9.27
CA PRO A 326 -21.02 8.84 -9.56
C PRO A 326 -20.25 9.36 -8.34
N ILE A 327 -20.84 9.29 -7.14
CA ILE A 327 -20.17 9.77 -5.92
C ILE A 327 -18.96 8.90 -5.61
N ALA A 328 -19.06 7.58 -5.74
CA ALA A 328 -17.94 6.67 -5.52
C ALA A 328 -16.80 6.89 -6.51
N GLY A 329 -17.13 7.07 -7.80
CA GLY A 329 -16.14 7.35 -8.85
C GLY A 329 -15.42 8.69 -8.64
N MET A 330 -16.17 9.76 -8.36
CA MET A 330 -15.59 11.07 -8.09
C MET A 330 -14.71 11.07 -6.82
N ALA A 331 -15.19 10.46 -5.73
CA ALA A 331 -14.43 10.38 -4.48
C ALA A 331 -13.13 9.56 -4.66
N ALA A 332 -13.21 8.43 -5.37
CA ALA A 332 -12.05 7.58 -5.65
C ALA A 332 -10.98 8.33 -6.45
N GLN A 333 -11.38 9.09 -7.45
CA GLN A 333 -10.42 9.84 -8.26
C GLN A 333 -9.85 11.08 -7.56
N THR A 334 -10.66 11.78 -6.77
CA THR A 334 -10.14 12.91 -5.99
C THR A 334 -9.08 12.46 -4.98
N ILE A 335 -9.34 11.35 -4.29
CA ILE A 335 -8.39 10.78 -3.33
C ILE A 335 -7.20 10.15 -4.06
N GLY A 336 -7.45 9.38 -5.12
CA GLY A 336 -6.41 8.77 -5.94
C GLY A 336 -5.47 9.78 -6.59
N GLY A 337 -6.00 10.91 -7.09
CA GLY A 337 -5.19 12.00 -7.62
C GLY A 337 -4.30 12.68 -6.56
N GLY A 338 -4.79 12.80 -5.31
CA GLY A 338 -3.96 13.25 -4.20
C GLY A 338 -2.84 12.25 -3.85
N MET A 339 -3.16 10.94 -3.89
CA MET A 339 -2.16 9.89 -3.69
C MET A 339 -1.14 9.83 -4.84
N ALA A 340 -1.57 10.07 -6.08
CA ALA A 340 -0.70 10.15 -7.24
C ALA A 340 0.41 11.19 -7.05
N ALA A 341 0.05 12.40 -6.63
CA ALA A 341 1.02 13.45 -6.34
C ALA A 341 1.97 13.10 -5.18
N TYR A 342 1.50 12.34 -4.19
CA TYR A 342 2.33 11.90 -3.06
C TYR A 342 3.29 10.78 -3.44
N LEU A 343 2.85 9.84 -4.29
CA LEU A 343 3.64 8.69 -4.75
C LEU A 343 4.41 8.95 -6.05
N ASN A 344 4.36 10.19 -6.56
CA ASN A 344 5.08 10.65 -7.76
C ASN A 344 4.73 9.88 -9.03
N PHE A 345 3.43 9.78 -9.33
CA PHE A 345 2.97 9.37 -10.67
C PHE A 345 1.87 10.31 -11.18
N ASP A 346 1.68 10.37 -12.48
CA ASP A 346 0.72 11.29 -13.09
C ASP A 346 -0.72 10.79 -12.95
N PRO A 347 -1.65 11.66 -12.47
CA PRO A 347 -3.04 11.29 -12.32
C PRO A 347 -3.74 11.19 -13.67
N MET A 348 -4.48 10.10 -13.90
CA MET A 348 -5.29 9.94 -15.11
C MET A 348 -6.55 10.82 -15.12
N PRO A 349 -7.08 11.16 -16.32
CA PRO A 349 -8.37 11.82 -16.45
C PRO A 349 -9.52 11.03 -15.84
N PHE A 350 -10.66 11.71 -15.57
CA PHE A 350 -11.85 11.09 -15.01
C PHE A 350 -12.36 9.93 -15.88
N LYS A 351 -12.43 8.72 -15.28
CA LYS A 351 -12.91 7.51 -15.93
C LYS A 351 -13.77 6.70 -14.97
N LEU A 352 -14.94 6.25 -15.43
CA LEU A 352 -15.73 5.27 -14.71
C LEU A 352 -15.33 3.86 -15.20
N TYR A 353 -14.97 3.00 -14.25
CA TYR A 353 -14.57 1.63 -14.54
C TYR A 353 -15.81 0.73 -14.65
N PRO A 354 -16.08 0.11 -15.82
CA PRO A 354 -17.27 -0.72 -16.01
C PRO A 354 -17.38 -1.87 -15.01
N SER A 355 -16.27 -2.49 -14.65
CA SER A 355 -16.21 -3.57 -13.65
C SER A 355 -16.66 -3.10 -12.26
N ALA A 356 -16.20 -1.92 -11.81
CA ALA A 356 -16.61 -1.32 -10.55
C ALA A 356 -18.11 -0.91 -10.58
N VAL A 357 -18.59 -0.37 -11.70
CA VAL A 357 -20.01 -0.02 -11.87
C VAL A 357 -20.89 -1.27 -11.82
N ILE A 358 -20.51 -2.35 -12.52
CA ILE A 358 -21.24 -3.62 -12.49
C ILE A 358 -21.28 -4.19 -11.06
N GLN A 359 -20.17 -4.18 -10.35
CA GLN A 359 -20.10 -4.63 -8.96
C GLN A 359 -21.03 -3.80 -8.06
N GLN A 360 -21.07 -2.48 -8.22
CA GLN A 360 -21.98 -1.60 -7.48
C GLN A 360 -23.44 -1.90 -7.79
N ILE A 361 -23.80 -2.12 -9.07
CA ILE A 361 -25.16 -2.50 -9.48
C ILE A 361 -25.57 -3.82 -8.83
N ILE A 362 -24.67 -4.81 -8.85
CA ILE A 362 -24.94 -6.10 -8.20
C ILE A 362 -25.17 -5.90 -6.70
N VAL A 363 -24.31 -5.19 -6.01
CA VAL A 363 -24.43 -4.95 -4.56
C VAL A 363 -25.72 -4.17 -4.25
N ALA A 364 -26.03 -3.09 -4.97
CA ALA A 364 -27.18 -2.23 -4.69
C ALA A 364 -28.53 -2.86 -5.00
N LEU A 365 -28.61 -3.78 -5.97
CA LEU A 365 -29.87 -4.38 -6.37
C LEU A 365 -30.06 -5.76 -5.73
N PHE A 366 -29.07 -6.65 -5.82
CA PHE A 366 -29.23 -8.03 -5.37
C PHE A 366 -29.13 -8.18 -3.85
N VAL A 367 -28.20 -7.50 -3.18
CA VAL A 367 -28.04 -7.63 -1.72
C VAL A 367 -29.30 -7.19 -0.98
N PRO A 368 -29.91 -6.02 -1.25
CA PRO A 368 -31.15 -5.60 -0.60
C PRO A 368 -32.32 -6.54 -0.91
N LEU A 369 -32.43 -7.03 -2.15
CA LEU A 369 -33.48 -7.98 -2.51
C LEU A 369 -33.34 -9.27 -1.72
N LEU A 370 -32.16 -9.88 -1.66
CA LEU A 370 -31.89 -11.09 -0.90
C LEU A 370 -32.16 -10.88 0.60
N ALA A 371 -31.68 -9.76 1.17
CA ALA A 371 -31.91 -9.41 2.56
C ALA A 371 -33.40 -9.25 2.90
N ALA A 372 -34.19 -8.73 1.96
CA ALA A 372 -35.61 -8.48 2.15
C ALA A 372 -36.51 -9.72 1.94
N LEU A 373 -36.02 -10.76 1.26
CA LEU A 373 -36.84 -11.95 0.95
C LEU A 373 -37.50 -12.56 2.19
N TRP A 374 -36.68 -12.82 3.22
CA TRP A 374 -37.17 -13.48 4.44
C TRP A 374 -38.15 -12.62 5.24
N PRO A 375 -37.91 -11.34 5.53
CA PRO A 375 -38.85 -10.46 6.23
C PRO A 375 -40.18 -10.29 5.47
N ILE A 376 -40.12 -10.08 4.14
CA ILE A 376 -41.31 -9.91 3.33
C ILE A 376 -42.11 -11.22 3.29
N TYR A 377 -41.46 -12.37 3.03
CA TYR A 377 -42.12 -13.66 2.96
C TYR A 377 -42.89 -14.00 4.24
N ASN A 378 -42.23 -13.83 5.41
CA ASN A 378 -42.85 -14.09 6.70
C ASN A 378 -44.06 -13.15 6.98
N SER A 379 -43.94 -11.88 6.59
CA SER A 379 -45.01 -10.91 6.82
C SER A 379 -46.21 -11.10 5.90
N VAL A 380 -45.99 -11.58 4.68
CA VAL A 380 -47.07 -11.82 3.71
C VAL A 380 -47.79 -13.16 3.95
N ARG A 381 -47.23 -14.11 4.70
CA ARG A 381 -47.90 -15.39 5.04
C ARG A 381 -48.97 -15.26 6.12
N ILE A 382 -49.06 -14.15 6.84
CA ILE A 382 -50.05 -13.91 7.89
C ILE A 382 -51.46 -14.07 7.32
N THR A 383 -52.34 -14.74 8.09
CA THR A 383 -53.76 -14.92 7.73
C THR A 383 -54.55 -13.62 7.89
N VAL A 384 -55.65 -13.46 7.13
CA VAL A 384 -56.51 -12.25 7.23
C VAL A 384 -57.04 -12.08 8.66
N ARG A 385 -57.36 -13.18 9.34
CA ARG A 385 -57.83 -13.16 10.72
C ARG A 385 -56.76 -12.60 11.67
N GLU A 386 -55.53 -13.07 11.57
CA GLU A 386 -54.43 -12.58 12.39
C GLU A 386 -54.12 -11.13 12.11
N ALA A 387 -54.11 -10.70 10.86
CA ALA A 387 -53.82 -9.33 10.45
C ALA A 387 -54.88 -8.30 10.90
N VAL A 388 -56.15 -8.69 10.97
CA VAL A 388 -57.27 -7.82 11.35
C VAL A 388 -57.55 -7.86 12.84
N SER A 389 -57.33 -9.04 13.52
CA SER A 389 -57.56 -9.22 14.94
C SER A 389 -56.42 -8.70 15.85
N ASP A 390 -55.37 -8.17 15.30
CA ASP A 390 -54.24 -7.61 16.06
C ASP A 390 -54.61 -6.22 16.67
N TYR A 391 -55.71 -6.19 17.39
CA TYR A 391 -56.14 -5.11 18.26
C TYR A 391 -55.37 -5.18 19.59
N GLY A 392 -54.06 -4.88 19.61
CA GLY A 392 -53.31 -4.55 20.82
C GLY A 392 -53.26 -5.54 22.00
N ILE A 393 -54.10 -6.57 21.96
CA ILE A 393 -54.15 -7.65 22.95
C ILE A 393 -53.52 -8.88 22.30
N GLY A 394 -52.19 -8.90 22.22
CA GLY A 394 -51.49 -10.14 21.93
C GLY A 394 -52.09 -11.22 22.82
N THR A 395 -52.55 -12.33 22.23
CA THR A 395 -52.90 -13.55 22.96
C THR A 395 -51.75 -13.83 23.91
N ALA A 396 -51.96 -13.45 25.15
CA ALA A 396 -51.02 -13.74 26.20
C ALA A 396 -50.94 -15.27 26.30
N SER A 397 -49.97 -15.85 25.62
CA SER A 397 -49.45 -17.13 26.05
C SER A 397 -49.24 -16.99 27.53
N ARG A 398 -49.96 -17.84 28.30
CA ARG A 398 -49.89 -17.89 29.75
C ARG A 398 -48.43 -17.63 30.14
N PRO A 399 -48.16 -16.64 31.03
CA PRO A 399 -46.80 -16.36 31.44
C PRO A 399 -46.27 -17.65 32.06
N LYS A 400 -45.36 -18.33 31.41
CA LYS A 400 -44.48 -19.28 32.09
C LYS A 400 -43.92 -18.47 33.27
N LYS A 401 -44.27 -18.92 34.50
CA LYS A 401 -43.69 -18.36 35.73
C LYS A 401 -42.18 -18.58 35.64
N THR A 402 -41.48 -17.67 34.97
CA THR A 402 -40.05 -17.57 35.10
C THR A 402 -39.80 -16.97 36.47
N SER A 403 -39.33 -17.80 37.39
CA SER A 403 -38.81 -17.42 38.67
C SER A 403 -37.83 -16.23 38.46
N VAL A 404 -38.27 -15.05 38.85
CA VAL A 404 -37.43 -13.86 38.84
C VAL A 404 -36.36 -14.08 39.89
N SER A 405 -35.16 -14.40 39.45
CA SER A 405 -33.99 -14.52 40.31
C SER A 405 -33.88 -13.27 41.22
N LYS A 406 -33.72 -13.49 42.53
CA LYS A 406 -33.57 -12.43 43.53
C LYS A 406 -32.39 -11.48 43.28
N ARG A 407 -31.59 -11.74 42.26
CA ARG A 407 -30.43 -10.95 41.85
C ARG A 407 -30.75 -9.62 41.12
N THR A 408 -32.01 -9.34 40.74
CA THR A 408 -32.41 -8.13 40.01
C THR A 408 -32.89 -6.98 40.92
N LEU A 409 -32.61 -7.01 42.22
CA LEU A 409 -33.06 -6.01 43.20
C LEU A 409 -32.41 -4.63 43.05
N PHE A 410 -31.28 -4.53 42.35
CA PHE A 410 -30.51 -3.28 42.17
C PHE A 410 -30.96 -2.39 41.01
N ILE A 411 -31.89 -2.84 40.15
CA ILE A 411 -32.31 -2.08 38.95
C ILE A 411 -33.63 -1.35 39.24
N PRO A 412 -33.72 -0.01 39.05
CA PRO A 412 -34.96 0.76 39.19
C PRO A 412 -36.11 0.17 38.37
N ARG A 413 -37.35 0.24 38.90
CA ARG A 413 -38.53 -0.31 38.25
C ARG A 413 -38.74 0.15 36.79
N PRO A 414 -38.51 1.44 36.39
CA PRO A 414 -38.63 1.89 35.00
C PRO A 414 -37.62 1.19 34.10
N MET A 415 -36.36 1.04 34.55
CA MET A 415 -35.27 0.43 33.78
C MET A 415 -35.51 -1.08 33.58
N ARG A 416 -36.10 -1.77 34.58
CA ARG A 416 -36.51 -3.17 34.48
C ARG A 416 -37.64 -3.37 33.45
N LEU A 417 -38.60 -2.42 33.38
CA LEU A 417 -39.67 -2.43 32.41
C LEU A 417 -39.12 -2.20 30.98
N SER A 418 -38.24 -1.25 30.82
CA SER A 418 -37.56 -0.95 29.56
C SER A 418 -36.74 -2.14 29.07
N LEU A 419 -35.94 -2.75 29.97
CA LEU A 419 -35.13 -3.93 29.62
C LEU A 419 -36.02 -5.11 29.19
N ARG A 420 -37.11 -5.38 29.95
CA ARG A 420 -38.07 -6.44 29.60
C ARG A 420 -38.76 -6.18 28.26
N ASN A 421 -39.08 -4.93 27.94
CA ASN A 421 -39.64 -4.56 26.65
C ASN A 421 -38.65 -4.71 25.49
N ALA A 422 -37.38 -4.34 25.69
CA ALA A 422 -36.30 -4.55 24.72
C ALA A 422 -36.14 -6.04 24.40
N PHE A 423 -36.08 -6.92 25.40
CA PHE A 423 -35.94 -8.36 25.23
C PHE A 423 -37.23 -9.07 24.74
N ARG A 424 -38.36 -8.38 24.63
CA ARG A 424 -39.62 -8.96 24.13
C ARG A 424 -39.51 -9.33 22.63
N ARG A 425 -38.73 -8.57 21.85
CA ARG A 425 -38.49 -8.82 20.42
C ARG A 425 -37.04 -9.21 20.17
N LYS A 426 -36.68 -10.43 20.63
CA LYS A 426 -35.30 -10.93 20.66
C LYS A 426 -34.57 -10.85 19.32
N LEU A 427 -35.27 -11.21 18.21
CA LEU A 427 -34.68 -11.16 16.87
C LEU A 427 -34.30 -9.74 16.48
N ARG A 428 -35.21 -8.77 16.67
CA ARG A 428 -34.94 -7.37 16.34
C ARG A 428 -33.80 -6.79 17.20
N LEU A 429 -33.82 -7.11 18.50
CA LEU A 429 -32.75 -6.72 19.41
C LEU A 429 -31.42 -7.31 18.97
N GLY A 430 -31.37 -8.62 18.62
CA GLY A 430 -30.18 -9.29 18.14
C GLY A 430 -29.63 -8.68 16.86
N LEU A 431 -30.48 -8.40 15.85
CA LEU A 431 -30.09 -7.73 14.63
C LEU A 431 -29.52 -6.31 14.87
N THR A 432 -30.16 -5.55 15.77
CA THR A 432 -29.68 -4.20 16.09
C THR A 432 -28.33 -4.25 16.85
N LEU A 433 -28.19 -5.13 17.83
CA LEU A 433 -26.92 -5.30 18.55
C LEU A 433 -25.81 -5.78 17.61
N PHE A 434 -26.10 -6.73 16.74
CA PHE A 434 -25.13 -7.22 15.77
C PHE A 434 -24.69 -6.10 14.80
N SER A 435 -25.63 -5.27 14.32
CA SER A 435 -25.31 -4.13 13.48
C SER A 435 -24.41 -3.12 14.21
N LEU A 436 -24.67 -2.86 15.50
CA LEU A 436 -23.84 -1.94 16.29
C LEU A 436 -22.44 -2.51 16.54
N VAL A 437 -22.35 -3.81 16.85
CA VAL A 437 -21.06 -4.52 17.05
C VAL A 437 -20.27 -4.51 15.75
N LEU A 438 -20.91 -4.82 14.62
CA LEU A 438 -20.23 -4.83 13.31
C LEU A 438 -19.76 -3.43 12.91
N GLY A 439 -20.59 -2.41 13.11
CA GLY A 439 -20.20 -1.01 12.88
C GLY A 439 -19.03 -0.56 13.74
N GLY A 440 -19.05 -0.94 15.04
CA GLY A 440 -17.92 -0.72 15.95
C GLY A 440 -16.66 -1.47 15.52
N ALA A 441 -16.79 -2.71 15.07
CA ALA A 441 -15.67 -3.52 14.59
C ALA A 441 -15.02 -2.91 13.33
N ILE A 442 -15.84 -2.41 12.38
CA ILE A 442 -15.34 -1.70 11.18
C ILE A 442 -14.58 -0.44 11.60
N PHE A 443 -15.15 0.37 12.50
CA PHE A 443 -14.50 1.59 12.99
C PHE A 443 -13.16 1.29 13.66
N ILE A 444 -13.12 0.30 14.57
CA ILE A 444 -11.89 -0.14 15.23
C ILE A 444 -10.89 -0.68 14.20
N GLY A 445 -11.35 -1.45 13.19
CA GLY A 445 -10.50 -1.97 12.14
C GLY A 445 -9.81 -0.87 11.32
N VAL A 446 -10.55 0.17 10.93
CA VAL A 446 -9.99 1.33 10.21
C VAL A 446 -8.98 2.08 11.09
N TYR A 447 -9.32 2.30 12.38
CA TYR A 447 -8.43 2.98 13.32
C TYR A 447 -7.15 2.17 13.59
N ASN A 448 -7.29 0.84 13.73
CA ASN A 448 -6.13 -0.04 13.89
C ASN A 448 -5.23 -0.04 12.66
N LEU A 449 -5.82 0.00 11.45
CA LEU A 449 -5.03 0.13 10.22
C LEU A 449 -4.20 1.41 10.23
N TRP A 450 -4.82 2.55 10.56
CA TRP A 450 -4.10 3.83 10.67
C TRP A 450 -2.99 3.77 11.74
N ALA A 451 -3.29 3.26 12.93
CA ALA A 451 -2.31 3.12 14.01
C ALA A 451 -1.16 2.14 13.65
N SER A 452 -1.45 1.11 12.84
CA SER A 452 -0.43 0.19 12.34
C SER A 452 0.52 0.87 11.36
N PHE A 453 0.01 1.73 10.47
CA PHE A 453 0.85 2.53 9.59
C PHE A 453 1.76 3.49 10.38
N ASP A 454 1.19 4.20 11.35
CA ASP A 454 1.93 5.13 12.20
C ASP A 454 3.06 4.40 12.96
N LYS A 455 2.73 3.24 13.54
CA LYS A 455 3.71 2.38 14.22
C LYS A 455 4.78 1.84 13.26
N THR A 456 4.41 1.45 12.04
CA THR A 456 5.37 0.98 11.04
C THR A 456 6.36 2.08 10.66
N ILE A 457 5.89 3.32 10.49
CA ILE A 457 6.77 4.46 10.21
C ILE A 457 7.70 4.73 11.40
N GLU A 458 7.19 4.67 12.62
CA GLU A 458 8.00 4.81 13.85
C GLU A 458 9.07 3.71 13.93
N ASP A 459 8.72 2.46 13.63
CA ASP A 459 9.64 1.33 13.66
C ASP A 459 10.74 1.45 12.58
N ILE A 460 10.40 1.95 11.37
CA ILE A 460 11.39 2.24 10.32
C ILE A 460 12.35 3.33 10.78
N GLN A 461 11.85 4.41 11.37
CA GLN A 461 12.68 5.52 11.85
C GLN A 461 13.53 5.14 13.08
N GLY A 462 13.02 4.24 13.92
CA GLY A 462 13.71 3.73 15.11
C GLY A 462 14.68 2.58 14.82
N TYR A 463 14.72 2.07 13.58
CA TYR A 463 15.53 0.90 13.24
C TYR A 463 17.03 1.21 13.24
N ILE A 464 17.44 2.34 12.64
CA ILE A 464 18.80 2.85 12.67
C ILE A 464 18.79 4.11 13.52
N LEU A 465 19.51 4.08 14.64
CA LEU A 465 19.60 5.17 15.61
C LEU A 465 20.79 6.07 15.36
N ALA A 466 21.65 5.73 14.38
CA ALA A 466 22.77 6.57 13.98
C ALA A 466 22.27 7.80 13.21
N ASP A 467 22.71 9.00 13.65
CA ASP A 467 22.41 10.27 12.96
C ASP A 467 23.21 10.43 11.66
N VAL A 468 24.39 9.82 11.58
CA VAL A 468 25.30 9.91 10.44
C VAL A 468 25.90 8.53 10.15
N ASN A 469 25.86 8.13 8.89
CA ASN A 469 26.57 6.96 8.38
C ASN A 469 27.66 7.41 7.40
N VAL A 470 28.87 6.91 7.58
CA VAL A 470 30.03 7.23 6.74
C VAL A 470 30.55 5.93 6.12
N SER A 471 30.41 5.81 4.80
CA SER A 471 30.97 4.69 4.05
C SER A 471 32.32 5.05 3.45
N PHE A 472 33.29 4.14 3.53
CA PHE A 472 34.65 4.33 3.04
C PHE A 472 34.90 3.51 1.78
N GLY A 473 35.58 4.08 0.80
CA GLY A 473 35.96 3.38 -0.44
C GLY A 473 37.13 2.39 -0.26
N ARG A 474 37.62 2.19 0.95
CA ARG A 474 38.62 1.15 1.32
C ARG A 474 38.54 0.86 2.81
N TYR A 475 39.09 -0.27 3.23
CA TYR A 475 39.16 -0.63 4.64
C TYR A 475 40.17 0.23 5.42
N TYR A 476 39.76 0.68 6.60
CA TYR A 476 40.56 1.39 7.57
C TYR A 476 40.55 0.67 8.90
N ARG A 477 41.56 0.93 9.74
CA ARG A 477 41.55 0.43 11.10
C ARG A 477 40.52 1.17 11.93
N TYR A 478 39.64 0.43 12.59
CA TYR A 478 38.56 1.00 13.39
C TYR A 478 39.05 2.04 14.40
N ASP A 479 40.10 1.70 15.19
CA ASP A 479 40.63 2.58 16.25
C ASP A 479 41.09 3.93 15.74
N GLU A 480 41.65 3.99 14.55
CA GLU A 480 42.13 5.23 13.94
C GLU A 480 40.96 6.12 13.52
N VAL A 481 39.97 5.55 12.89
CA VAL A 481 38.76 6.26 12.43
C VAL A 481 37.90 6.69 13.61
N ALA A 482 37.69 5.79 14.58
CA ALA A 482 36.87 6.07 15.77
C ALA A 482 37.47 7.24 16.57
N THR A 483 38.82 7.23 16.83
CA THR A 483 39.50 8.31 17.54
C THR A 483 39.34 9.65 16.82
N LEU A 484 39.43 9.65 15.48
CA LEU A 484 39.26 10.88 14.69
C LEU A 484 37.82 11.37 14.76
N ALA A 485 36.84 10.48 14.59
CA ALA A 485 35.42 10.83 14.62
C ALA A 485 34.98 11.34 16.00
N GLU A 486 35.41 10.69 17.08
CA GLU A 486 35.12 11.12 18.46
C GLU A 486 35.73 12.48 18.81
N SER A 487 36.80 12.89 18.10
CA SER A 487 37.38 14.21 18.26
C SER A 487 36.53 15.36 17.68
N VAL A 488 35.54 15.04 16.88
CA VAL A 488 34.65 16.03 16.26
C VAL A 488 33.60 16.50 17.28
N PRO A 489 33.49 17.81 17.55
CA PRO A 489 32.50 18.33 18.49
C PRO A 489 31.08 17.97 18.09
N GLY A 490 30.32 17.34 19.00
CA GLY A 490 28.94 16.92 18.77
C GLY A 490 28.78 15.43 18.51
N VAL A 491 29.87 14.69 18.29
CA VAL A 491 29.81 13.21 18.21
C VAL A 491 29.72 12.65 19.63
N SER A 492 28.72 11.80 19.87
CA SER A 492 28.45 11.18 21.17
C SER A 492 28.95 9.73 21.24
N SER A 493 28.87 9.00 20.12
CA SER A 493 29.34 7.61 20.00
C SER A 493 29.69 7.30 18.56
N VAL A 494 30.61 6.37 18.36
CA VAL A 494 31.03 5.87 17.05
C VAL A 494 31.06 4.36 17.08
N GLU A 495 30.50 3.72 16.06
CA GLU A 495 30.58 2.28 15.87
C GLU A 495 31.11 1.99 14.47
N GLY A 496 31.97 0.97 14.35
CA GLY A 496 32.42 0.44 13.07
C GLY A 496 31.58 -0.76 12.69
N TRP A 497 31.01 -0.73 11.50
CA TRP A 497 30.27 -1.84 10.94
C TRP A 497 30.98 -2.33 9.68
N THR A 498 30.89 -3.62 9.42
CA THR A 498 31.43 -4.24 8.20
C THR A 498 30.27 -4.76 7.35
N GLU A 499 30.40 -4.57 6.05
CA GLU A 499 29.40 -5.00 5.08
C GLU A 499 30.05 -5.96 4.07
N TYR A 500 29.34 -7.03 3.73
CA TYR A 500 29.81 -8.05 2.79
C TYR A 500 28.65 -8.58 1.96
N SER A 501 28.95 -8.96 0.71
CA SER A 501 28.03 -9.70 -0.15
C SER A 501 28.36 -11.18 -0.12
N GLY A 502 27.34 -12.02 -0.21
CA GLY A 502 27.50 -13.45 -0.32
C GLY A 502 26.38 -14.06 -1.16
N THR A 503 26.54 -15.33 -1.52
CA THR A 503 25.53 -16.08 -2.28
C THR A 503 25.02 -17.24 -1.43
N LEU A 504 23.73 -17.36 -1.30
CA LEU A 504 23.12 -18.48 -0.59
C LEU A 504 23.22 -19.74 -1.47
N ILE A 505 23.92 -20.74 -0.97
CA ILE A 505 24.00 -22.05 -1.59
C ILE A 505 22.89 -22.90 -0.98
N SER A 506 21.80 -23.07 -1.69
CA SER A 506 20.82 -24.08 -1.37
C SER A 506 20.99 -25.29 -2.27
N ASP A 507 20.25 -26.37 -1.99
CA ASP A 507 20.26 -27.58 -2.82
C ASP A 507 20.18 -27.19 -4.31
N PRO A 508 21.07 -27.73 -5.20
CA PRO A 508 21.11 -27.36 -6.62
C PRO A 508 19.79 -27.49 -7.38
N ASP A 509 18.84 -28.25 -6.82
CA ASP A 509 17.49 -28.44 -7.37
C ASP A 509 16.46 -27.44 -6.81
N SER A 510 16.85 -26.48 -5.96
CA SER A 510 15.94 -25.48 -5.40
C SER A 510 15.95 -24.21 -6.26
N GLU A 511 14.76 -23.64 -6.47
CA GLU A 511 14.55 -22.38 -7.22
C GLU A 511 15.31 -21.18 -6.62
N ALA A 512 15.90 -21.34 -5.44
CA ALA A 512 16.57 -20.30 -4.69
C ALA A 512 18.10 -20.45 -4.66
N ALA A 513 18.67 -21.40 -5.41
CA ALA A 513 20.11 -21.53 -5.56
C ALA A 513 20.69 -20.27 -6.25
N GLY A 514 21.70 -19.67 -5.62
CA GLY A 514 22.35 -18.47 -6.16
C GLY A 514 21.71 -17.13 -5.71
N THR A 515 20.80 -17.14 -4.72
CA THR A 515 20.26 -15.89 -4.17
C THR A 515 21.39 -15.06 -3.54
N GLN A 516 21.63 -13.87 -4.07
CA GLN A 516 22.54 -12.91 -3.45
C GLN A 516 21.99 -12.43 -2.11
N ILE A 517 22.85 -12.34 -1.12
CA ILE A 517 22.54 -11.86 0.23
C ILE A 517 23.55 -10.81 0.65
N TYR A 518 23.12 -9.90 1.50
CA TYR A 518 23.94 -8.83 2.02
C TYR A 518 24.11 -8.96 3.52
N PHE A 519 25.36 -9.04 3.96
CA PHE A 519 25.71 -9.12 5.37
C PHE A 519 26.05 -7.76 5.92
N VAL A 520 25.52 -7.46 7.08
CA VAL A 520 25.92 -6.32 7.91
C VAL A 520 26.37 -6.85 9.26
N ALA A 521 27.55 -6.48 9.67
CA ALA A 521 28.16 -6.90 10.92
C ALA A 521 28.32 -5.71 11.88
N PRO A 522 27.26 -5.34 12.63
CA PRO A 522 27.41 -4.40 13.74
C PRO A 522 28.09 -5.09 14.92
N PRO A 523 28.69 -4.35 15.86
CA PRO A 523 29.01 -4.90 17.17
C PRO A 523 27.78 -5.52 17.84
N SER A 524 27.89 -6.70 18.44
CA SER A 524 26.76 -7.35 19.12
C SER A 524 26.18 -6.54 20.30
N THR A 525 26.95 -5.58 20.79
CA THR A 525 26.58 -4.61 21.83
C THR A 525 26.16 -3.26 21.25
N SER A 526 25.92 -3.18 19.95
CA SER A 526 25.52 -1.94 19.27
C SER A 526 24.32 -1.30 19.97
N THR A 527 24.41 0.03 20.10
CA THR A 527 23.32 0.90 20.57
C THR A 527 22.76 1.77 19.45
N LEU A 528 23.30 1.61 18.24
CA LEU A 528 22.92 2.40 17.06
C LEU A 528 21.98 1.63 16.11
N ILE A 529 21.51 0.46 16.54
CA ILE A 529 20.50 -0.34 15.84
C ILE A 529 19.53 -0.98 16.84
N ASP A 530 18.23 -0.94 16.56
CA ASP A 530 17.17 -1.54 17.39
C ASP A 530 16.21 -2.36 16.51
N PRO A 531 16.62 -3.55 16.05
CA PRO A 531 15.78 -4.40 15.21
C PRO A 531 14.67 -5.07 16.00
N VAL A 532 13.48 -5.11 15.43
CA VAL A 532 12.32 -5.80 16.00
C VAL A 532 12.47 -7.30 15.76
N ILE A 533 12.83 -8.07 16.79
CA ILE A 533 12.95 -9.52 16.73
C ILE A 533 11.57 -10.16 16.77
N THR A 534 11.28 -11.00 15.79
CA THR A 534 9.99 -11.70 15.64
C THR A 534 10.04 -13.12 16.18
N ASP A 535 11.18 -13.78 16.09
CA ASP A 535 11.40 -15.11 16.65
C ASP A 535 12.90 -15.29 17.02
N GLY A 536 13.19 -16.12 18.02
CA GLY A 536 14.54 -16.32 18.51
C GLY A 536 15.09 -15.13 19.28
N ARG A 537 16.33 -14.73 19.01
CA ARG A 537 17.05 -13.65 19.70
C ARG A 537 17.97 -12.85 18.79
N TRP A 538 18.40 -11.68 19.25
CA TRP A 538 19.49 -10.94 18.63
C TRP A 538 20.86 -11.57 18.88
N LEU A 539 21.87 -11.12 18.16
CA LEU A 539 23.27 -11.51 18.32
C LEU A 539 23.81 -11.22 19.72
N THR A 540 24.69 -12.08 20.20
CA THR A 540 25.40 -11.91 21.47
C THR A 540 26.92 -11.99 21.26
N THR A 541 27.72 -11.40 22.14
CA THR A 541 29.18 -11.30 22.00
C THR A 541 29.90 -12.66 21.90
N GLY A 542 29.27 -13.75 22.32
CA GLY A 542 29.84 -15.09 22.24
C GLY A 542 29.40 -15.91 21.03
N ASP A 543 28.62 -15.33 20.13
CA ASP A 543 28.13 -16.05 18.98
C ASP A 543 29.21 -16.15 17.88
N GLU A 544 29.55 -17.38 17.51
CA GLU A 544 30.38 -17.69 16.35
C GLU A 544 29.51 -18.30 15.26
N ASN A 545 29.67 -17.84 14.01
CA ASN A 545 28.86 -18.26 12.86
C ASN A 545 27.33 -18.22 13.10
N ALA A 546 26.87 -17.27 13.90
CA ALA A 546 25.47 -17.03 14.14
C ALA A 546 24.94 -15.91 13.22
N ILE A 547 23.69 -16.08 12.78
CA ILE A 547 23.05 -15.17 11.84
C ILE A 547 21.64 -14.82 12.29
N VAL A 548 21.27 -13.55 12.14
CA VAL A 548 19.90 -13.08 12.28
C VAL A 548 19.37 -12.66 10.93
N ILE A 549 18.21 -13.18 10.55
CA ILE A 549 17.67 -13.12 9.18
C ILE A 549 16.42 -12.27 9.15
N GLY A 550 16.26 -11.45 8.11
CA GLY A 550 15.04 -10.71 7.86
C GLY A 550 13.87 -11.63 7.46
N ASN A 551 12.69 -11.36 7.99
CA ASN A 551 11.48 -12.14 7.69
C ASN A 551 11.15 -12.24 6.19
N HIS A 552 11.65 -11.32 5.37
CA HIS A 552 11.44 -11.35 3.92
C HIS A 552 12.07 -12.59 3.27
N LEU A 553 13.15 -13.17 3.86
CA LEU A 553 13.74 -14.41 3.37
C LEU A 553 12.80 -15.61 3.53
N LEU A 554 11.85 -15.58 4.47
CA LEU A 554 10.81 -16.60 4.63
C LEU A 554 9.80 -16.62 3.46
N ASN A 555 9.74 -15.57 2.65
CA ASN A 555 8.93 -15.58 1.42
C ASN A 555 9.56 -16.46 0.34
N ILE A 556 10.90 -16.60 0.38
CA ILE A 556 11.69 -17.43 -0.54
C ILE A 556 11.85 -18.83 0.04
N PHE A 557 12.08 -18.92 1.36
CA PHE A 557 12.34 -20.17 2.11
C PHE A 557 11.37 -20.29 3.30
N PRO A 558 10.11 -20.68 3.08
CA PRO A 558 9.08 -20.72 4.13
C PRO A 558 9.37 -21.74 5.25
N GLU A 559 10.23 -22.72 4.99
CA GLU A 559 10.59 -23.79 5.92
C GLU A 559 11.65 -23.42 6.95
N LEU A 560 12.37 -22.30 6.78
CA LEU A 560 13.45 -21.91 7.68
C LEU A 560 12.93 -21.62 9.10
N GLN A 561 13.65 -22.15 10.08
CA GLN A 561 13.35 -22.00 11.50
C GLN A 561 14.60 -21.60 12.29
N VAL A 562 14.38 -21.01 13.47
CA VAL A 562 15.48 -20.76 14.43
C VAL A 562 16.10 -22.10 14.81
N GLY A 563 17.43 -22.20 14.66
CA GLY A 563 18.18 -23.42 14.90
C GLY A 563 18.69 -24.09 13.63
N ASP A 564 18.21 -23.70 12.46
CA ASP A 564 18.66 -24.25 11.18
C ASP A 564 20.03 -23.70 10.77
N TRP A 565 20.66 -24.38 9.82
CA TRP A 565 21.95 -24.00 9.26
C TRP A 565 21.80 -23.59 7.81
N LEU A 566 22.38 -22.46 7.44
CA LEU A 566 22.50 -21.99 6.06
C LEU A 566 23.93 -22.15 5.57
N THR A 567 24.10 -22.59 4.34
CA THR A 567 25.40 -22.58 3.64
C THR A 567 25.46 -21.38 2.73
N ILE A 568 26.47 -20.54 2.92
CA ILE A 568 26.64 -19.28 2.21
C ILE A 568 28.07 -19.25 1.65
N GLU A 569 28.18 -18.88 0.38
CA GLU A 569 29.47 -18.64 -0.28
C GLU A 569 29.84 -17.16 -0.11
N ILE A 570 31.03 -16.94 0.42
CA ILE A 570 31.64 -15.63 0.58
C ILE A 570 33.05 -15.70 -0.01
N ASP A 571 33.39 -14.87 -0.97
CA ASP A 571 34.67 -14.85 -1.68
C ASP A 571 35.11 -16.25 -2.19
N GLY A 572 34.17 -17.00 -2.78
CA GLY A 572 34.43 -18.36 -3.32
C GLY A 572 34.63 -19.44 -2.25
N LYS A 573 34.29 -19.17 -0.98
CA LYS A 573 34.39 -20.14 0.12
C LYS A 573 33.02 -20.37 0.74
N GLU A 574 32.62 -21.63 0.81
CA GLU A 574 31.41 -22.06 1.51
C GLU A 574 31.60 -22.00 3.03
N THR A 575 30.71 -21.32 3.69
CA THR A 575 30.63 -21.17 5.15
C THR A 575 29.25 -21.56 5.65
N LYS A 576 29.18 -22.16 6.86
CA LYS A 576 27.90 -22.52 7.48
C LYS A 576 27.57 -21.57 8.60
N TRP A 577 26.33 -21.11 8.59
CA TRP A 577 25.82 -20.13 9.53
C TRP A 577 24.57 -20.67 10.24
N HIS A 578 24.51 -20.49 11.55
CA HIS A 578 23.41 -20.95 12.41
C HIS A 578 22.41 -19.83 12.62
N ILE A 579 21.13 -20.07 12.29
CA ILE A 579 20.04 -19.10 12.47
C ILE A 579 19.71 -18.99 13.97
N VAL A 580 19.94 -17.82 14.58
CA VAL A 580 19.65 -17.57 16.00
C VAL A 580 18.40 -16.71 16.20
N GLY A 581 17.91 -16.05 15.17
CA GLY A 581 16.68 -15.28 15.22
C GLY A 581 16.23 -14.73 13.89
N PHE A 582 14.99 -14.30 13.88
CA PHE A 582 14.38 -13.56 12.77
C PHE A 582 14.04 -12.14 13.23
N TYR A 583 14.28 -11.18 12.35
CA TYR A 583 13.87 -9.80 12.57
C TYR A 583 12.91 -9.35 11.46
N THR A 584 12.10 -8.34 11.75
CA THR A 584 11.28 -7.70 10.74
C THR A 584 11.91 -6.42 10.26
N ILE A 585 11.92 -6.24 8.93
CA ILE A 585 12.21 -4.98 8.27
C ILE A 585 11.02 -4.63 7.39
N THR A 586 10.64 -3.38 7.38
CA THR A 586 9.52 -2.92 6.54
C THR A 586 10.03 -2.61 5.14
N GLY A 587 9.34 -3.17 4.17
CA GLY A 587 9.71 -3.08 2.76
C GLY A 587 10.33 -4.39 2.23
N ASN A 588 10.50 -4.46 0.92
CA ASN A 588 11.21 -5.56 0.28
C ASN A 588 12.67 -5.15 0.10
N VAL A 589 13.53 -5.65 0.97
CA VAL A 589 14.98 -5.40 0.88
C VAL A 589 15.58 -6.45 -0.04
N ASN A 590 16.10 -6.00 -1.18
CA ASN A 590 16.77 -6.86 -2.14
C ASN A 590 18.16 -6.26 -2.47
N PRO A 591 19.27 -6.99 -2.30
CA PRO A 591 19.33 -8.36 -1.79
C PRO A 591 18.92 -8.50 -0.31
N PRO A 592 18.50 -9.70 0.13
CA PRO A 592 18.17 -9.98 1.52
C PRO A 592 19.29 -9.58 2.49
N LEU A 593 18.91 -8.82 3.52
CA LEU A 593 19.84 -8.31 4.53
C LEU A 593 19.89 -9.27 5.73
N LEU A 594 21.09 -9.63 6.12
CA LEU A 594 21.38 -10.53 7.23
C LEU A 594 22.37 -9.88 8.20
N TYR A 595 22.18 -10.14 9.49
CA TYR A 595 23.07 -9.62 10.51
C TYR A 595 23.95 -10.71 11.11
N VAL A 596 25.24 -10.40 11.25
CA VAL A 596 26.24 -11.27 11.89
C VAL A 596 27.05 -10.43 12.89
N ASN A 597 27.81 -11.09 13.75
CA ASN A 597 28.75 -10.35 14.62
C ASN A 597 29.91 -9.77 13.82
N TYR A 598 30.33 -8.57 14.22
CA TYR A 598 31.57 -7.95 13.76
C TYR A 598 32.80 -8.79 14.11
#